data_c634d083024a5e82e2599732e6f4b255
#
_entry.id   c634d083024a5e82e2599732e6f4b255
#
_cell.length_a   1.000
_cell.length_b   1.000
_cell.length_c   1.000
_cell.angle_alpha   90.00
_cell.angle_beta   90.00
_cell.angle_gamma   90.00
#
_symmetry.space_group_name_H-M   'P 1'
#
loop_
_entity.id
_entity.type
_entity.pdbx_description
1 polymer ?
#
loop_
_entity_poly.entity_id
_entity_poly.type
_entity_poly.pdbx_seq_one_letter_code
_entity_poly.pdbx_strand_id
1 'polypeptide(L)'
;MNKHKNRKYVLRRGVFILPTLCTIGTIFCGFYSITSVMRGEFNQAALAIGIAVVFDGMDGRIARLTNSSSEFGVQIDSLADVATFGIAPALLAYYWGLGNLQAIQSFSQHLEQLGWVICFGYLVCGAMRLARFNTQSESSKSAPKYSEKRFVGMPIPAGAGLIAATVHYNPEPISCWAIGVGWMVIISFLSFLMVSTIRYPSFKYFDFKKRNRYINVAFLGLAIALIHQYSEVVLLILAVSYVSSGLFVRFISMFKTTNGSLLTPDTFDLNDE
;
A
#
# COMPACT_ATOMS: atom_id res chain seq x y z
N MET A 1 -37.65 16.10 -28.80
CA MET A 1 -36.90 14.85 -28.59
C MET A 1 -35.45 15.04 -28.13
N ASN A 2 -35.08 16.18 -27.53
CA ASN A 2 -33.67 16.50 -27.17
C ASN A 2 -33.33 16.57 -25.66
N LYS A 3 -34.34 16.56 -24.76
CA LYS A 3 -34.07 16.64 -23.29
C LYS A 3 -33.50 15.36 -22.66
N HIS A 4 -33.83 14.17 -23.20
CA HIS A 4 -33.29 12.90 -22.65
C HIS A 4 -31.83 12.62 -23.03
N LYS A 5 -31.36 13.12 -24.18
CA LYS A 5 -29.96 12.98 -24.60
C LYS A 5 -29.03 13.82 -23.74
N ASN A 6 -29.41 15.06 -23.43
CA ASN A 6 -28.60 15.96 -22.57
C ASN A 6 -28.49 15.46 -21.12
N ARG A 7 -29.52 14.84 -20.54
CA ARG A 7 -29.46 14.30 -19.18
C ARG A 7 -28.47 13.13 -19.06
N LYS A 8 -28.35 12.28 -20.08
CA LYS A 8 -27.36 11.17 -20.12
C LYS A 8 -25.91 11.69 -20.24
N TYR A 9 -25.68 12.79 -20.95
CA TYR A 9 -24.35 13.41 -21.09
C TYR A 9 -23.89 14.11 -19.78
N VAL A 10 -24.80 14.78 -19.10
CA VAL A 10 -24.51 15.45 -17.81
C VAL A 10 -24.24 14.43 -16.70
N LEU A 11 -25.03 13.34 -16.64
CA LEU A 11 -24.80 12.24 -15.70
C LEU A 11 -23.46 11.53 -15.97
N ARG A 12 -23.04 11.34 -17.22
CA ARG A 12 -21.74 10.78 -17.56
C ARG A 12 -20.58 11.67 -17.12
N ARG A 13 -20.67 12.99 -17.27
CA ARG A 13 -19.62 13.93 -16.80
C ARG A 13 -19.52 13.97 -15.27
N GLY A 14 -20.63 13.93 -14.53
CA GLY A 14 -20.62 13.90 -13.07
C GLY A 14 -19.99 12.64 -12.47
N VAL A 15 -20.08 11.52 -13.16
CA VAL A 15 -19.52 10.23 -12.71
C VAL A 15 -17.98 10.20 -12.73
N PHE A 16 -17.33 10.99 -13.59
CA PHE A 16 -15.86 11.12 -13.63
C PHE A 16 -15.30 11.99 -12.51
N ILE A 17 -16.12 12.87 -11.92
CA ILE A 17 -15.65 13.80 -10.88
C ILE A 17 -15.38 13.07 -9.56
N LEU A 18 -16.17 12.06 -9.24
CA LEU A 18 -16.12 11.39 -7.93
C LEU A 18 -14.77 10.68 -7.67
N PRO A 19 -14.21 9.85 -8.58
CA PRO A 19 -12.88 9.28 -8.39
C PRO A 19 -11.81 10.36 -8.27
N THR A 20 -11.86 11.39 -9.13
CA THR A 20 -10.88 12.49 -9.11
C THR A 20 -10.90 13.25 -7.78
N LEU A 21 -12.06 13.43 -7.15
CA LEU A 21 -12.16 14.06 -5.83
C LEU A 21 -11.48 13.20 -4.74
N CYS A 22 -11.59 11.87 -4.81
CA CYS A 22 -10.90 10.99 -3.87
C CYS A 22 -9.37 11.10 -4.07
N THR A 23 -8.89 11.10 -5.32
CA THR A 23 -7.46 11.29 -5.62
C THR A 23 -6.94 12.65 -5.13
N ILE A 24 -7.73 13.74 -5.29
CA ILE A 24 -7.39 15.05 -4.71
C ILE A 24 -7.35 14.97 -3.19
N GLY A 25 -8.29 14.23 -2.56
CA GLY A 25 -8.28 13.98 -1.12
C GLY A 25 -7.02 13.24 -0.67
N THR A 26 -6.57 12.24 -1.45
CA THR A 26 -5.32 11.52 -1.21
C THR A 26 -4.11 12.48 -1.24
N ILE A 27 -4.02 13.34 -2.28
CA ILE A 27 -2.95 14.35 -2.40
C ILE A 27 -3.00 15.33 -1.22
N PHE A 28 -4.20 15.80 -0.85
CA PHE A 28 -4.37 16.71 0.29
C PHE A 28 -3.87 16.09 1.60
N CYS A 29 -4.23 14.83 1.87
CA CYS A 29 -3.74 14.10 3.04
C CYS A 29 -2.22 13.92 3.02
N GLY A 30 -1.63 13.63 1.85
CA GLY A 30 -0.18 13.54 1.70
C GLY A 30 0.52 14.87 1.98
N PHE A 31 0.01 15.97 1.43
CA PHE A 31 0.54 17.31 1.69
C PHE A 31 0.38 17.70 3.17
N TYR A 32 -0.78 17.43 3.77
CA TYR A 32 -1.02 17.67 5.18
C TYR A 32 -0.06 16.85 6.06
N SER A 33 0.18 15.58 5.72
CA SER A 33 1.15 14.74 6.43
C SER A 33 2.56 15.35 6.37
N ILE A 34 3.04 15.78 5.20
CA ILE A 34 4.37 16.39 5.05
C ILE A 34 4.47 17.66 5.91
N THR A 35 3.46 18.53 5.86
CA THR A 35 3.47 19.77 6.65
C THR A 35 3.40 19.49 8.16
N SER A 36 2.69 18.45 8.61
CA SER A 36 2.65 18.02 10.00
C SER A 36 4.00 17.46 10.47
N VAL A 37 4.69 16.69 9.63
CA VAL A 37 6.07 16.23 9.90
C VAL A 37 7.00 17.42 10.14
N MET A 38 6.93 18.46 9.29
CA MET A 38 7.76 19.68 9.44
C MET A 38 7.47 20.45 10.73
N ARG A 39 6.27 20.30 11.30
CA ARG A 39 5.89 20.90 12.60
C ARG A 39 6.23 20.00 13.79
N GLY A 40 6.72 18.78 13.57
CA GLY A 40 6.93 17.79 14.62
C GLY A 40 5.66 17.10 15.12
N GLU A 41 4.55 17.27 14.41
CA GLU A 41 3.23 16.69 14.77
C GLU A 41 3.10 15.29 14.16
N PHE A 42 3.93 14.35 14.60
CA PHE A 42 4.07 13.03 13.99
C PHE A 42 2.80 12.19 14.02
N ASN A 43 2.01 12.32 15.10
CA ASN A 43 0.74 11.61 15.19
C ASN A 43 -0.26 12.08 14.13
N GLN A 44 -0.36 13.39 13.89
CA GLN A 44 -1.25 13.94 12.87
C GLN A 44 -0.80 13.54 11.47
N ALA A 45 0.52 13.55 11.23
CA ALA A 45 1.11 13.09 9.98
C ALA A 45 0.79 11.62 9.69
N ALA A 46 0.89 10.76 10.69
CA ALA A 46 0.57 9.34 10.60
C ALA A 46 -0.93 9.11 10.32
N LEU A 47 -1.82 9.80 11.04
CA LEU A 47 -3.26 9.74 10.81
C LEU A 47 -3.64 10.19 9.40
N ALA A 48 -3.01 11.25 8.89
CA ALA A 48 -3.25 11.72 7.52
C ALA A 48 -2.90 10.67 6.47
N ILE A 49 -1.78 9.95 6.63
CA ILE A 49 -1.43 8.81 5.75
C ILE A 49 -2.48 7.70 5.86
N GLY A 50 -2.93 7.39 7.07
CA GLY A 50 -3.99 6.39 7.29
C GLY A 50 -5.30 6.75 6.56
N ILE A 51 -5.72 8.00 6.63
CA ILE A 51 -6.90 8.52 5.92
C ILE A 51 -6.67 8.46 4.39
N ALA A 52 -5.47 8.79 3.93
CA ALA A 52 -5.12 8.71 2.51
C ALA A 52 -5.26 7.29 1.96
N VAL A 53 -4.87 6.25 2.70
CA VAL A 53 -5.05 4.83 2.32
C VAL A 53 -6.54 4.51 2.10
N VAL A 54 -7.44 5.11 2.89
CA VAL A 54 -8.88 4.92 2.71
C VAL A 54 -9.37 5.61 1.43
N PHE A 55 -8.95 6.85 1.17
CA PHE A 55 -9.32 7.58 -0.05
C PHE A 55 -8.83 6.87 -1.31
N ASP A 56 -7.58 6.42 -1.35
CA ASP A 56 -6.99 5.62 -2.44
C ASP A 56 -7.77 4.31 -2.68
N GLY A 57 -8.11 3.60 -1.60
CA GLY A 57 -8.94 2.39 -1.71
C GLY A 57 -10.36 2.67 -2.25
N MET A 58 -10.90 3.87 -2.01
CA MET A 58 -12.23 4.27 -2.47
C MET A 58 -12.22 4.68 -3.94
N ASP A 59 -11.27 5.51 -4.41
CA ASP A 59 -11.23 5.98 -5.80
C ASP A 59 -11.08 4.82 -6.79
N GLY A 60 -10.17 3.88 -6.52
CA GLY A 60 -10.02 2.68 -7.33
C GLY A 60 -11.26 1.77 -7.36
N ARG A 61 -12.08 1.75 -6.31
CA ARG A 61 -13.36 1.02 -6.31
C ARG A 61 -14.43 1.78 -7.07
N ILE A 62 -14.55 3.09 -6.86
CA ILE A 62 -15.53 3.96 -7.52
C ILE A 62 -15.26 3.97 -9.02
N ALA A 63 -14.02 4.17 -9.46
CA ALA A 63 -13.65 4.16 -10.87
C ALA A 63 -14.04 2.86 -11.58
N ARG A 64 -13.89 1.72 -10.92
CA ARG A 64 -14.31 0.40 -11.44
C ARG A 64 -15.83 0.22 -11.50
N LEU A 65 -16.55 0.65 -10.47
CA LEU A 65 -18.01 0.55 -10.41
C LEU A 65 -18.69 1.45 -11.43
N THR A 66 -18.07 2.59 -11.73
CA THR A 66 -18.63 3.60 -12.62
C THR A 66 -18.15 3.47 -14.08
N ASN A 67 -17.21 2.53 -14.36
CA ASN A 67 -16.52 2.41 -15.65
C ASN A 67 -15.95 3.75 -16.15
N SER A 68 -15.45 4.58 -15.22
CA SER A 68 -15.00 5.96 -15.46
C SER A 68 -13.49 6.14 -15.44
N SER A 69 -12.72 5.08 -15.73
CA SER A 69 -11.26 5.18 -15.81
C SER A 69 -10.85 5.98 -17.06
N SER A 70 -10.21 7.14 -16.86
CA SER A 70 -9.53 7.90 -17.91
C SER A 70 -8.02 7.71 -17.81
N GLU A 71 -7.30 7.83 -18.94
CA GLU A 71 -5.83 7.78 -18.93
C GLU A 71 -5.24 8.88 -18.03
N PHE A 72 -5.80 10.08 -18.09
CA PHE A 72 -5.42 11.19 -17.21
C PHE A 72 -5.64 10.86 -15.73
N GLY A 73 -6.78 10.21 -15.37
CA GLY A 73 -7.07 9.78 -14.01
C GLY A 73 -6.04 8.79 -13.48
N VAL A 74 -5.62 7.82 -14.29
CA VAL A 74 -4.59 6.83 -13.93
C VAL A 74 -3.23 7.48 -13.69
N GLN A 75 -2.87 8.49 -14.48
CA GLN A 75 -1.59 9.21 -14.32
C GLN A 75 -1.59 10.08 -13.06
N ILE A 76 -2.67 10.81 -12.79
CA ILE A 76 -2.79 11.64 -11.59
C ILE A 76 -2.81 10.80 -10.32
N ASP A 77 -3.48 9.66 -10.34
CA ASP A 77 -3.52 8.66 -9.27
C ASP A 77 -2.10 8.15 -8.95
N SER A 78 -1.33 7.79 -9.97
CA SER A 78 0.06 7.37 -9.80
C SER A 78 0.96 8.45 -9.22
N LEU A 79 0.76 9.73 -9.57
CA LEU A 79 1.49 10.85 -8.99
C LEU A 79 1.07 11.09 -7.53
N ALA A 80 -0.22 10.98 -7.25
CA ALA A 80 -0.77 11.05 -5.89
C ALA A 80 -0.17 9.97 -4.99
N ASP A 81 -0.08 8.73 -5.49
CA ASP A 81 0.50 7.60 -4.79
C ASP A 81 1.97 7.83 -4.41
N VAL A 82 2.79 8.31 -5.35
CA VAL A 82 4.20 8.61 -5.08
C VAL A 82 4.33 9.72 -4.03
N ALA A 83 3.54 10.79 -4.15
CA ALA A 83 3.58 11.89 -3.19
C ALA A 83 3.13 11.45 -1.79
N THR A 84 2.00 10.75 -1.70
CA THR A 84 1.32 10.44 -0.44
C THR A 84 1.86 9.19 0.24
N PHE A 85 2.20 8.14 -0.53
CA PHE A 85 2.67 6.86 0.01
C PHE A 85 4.17 6.61 -0.22
N GLY A 86 4.83 7.48 -0.99
CA GLY A 86 6.28 7.49 -1.16
C GLY A 86 6.94 8.58 -0.32
N ILE A 87 6.70 9.86 -0.65
CA ILE A 87 7.40 11.00 -0.03
C ILE A 87 6.97 11.19 1.42
N ALA A 88 5.66 11.28 1.70
CA ALA A 88 5.19 11.59 3.06
C ALA A 88 5.63 10.56 4.09
N PRO A 89 5.49 9.22 3.90
CA PRO A 89 5.98 8.25 4.88
C PRO A 89 7.50 8.15 4.93
N ALA A 90 8.24 8.43 3.83
CA ALA A 90 9.70 8.50 3.88
C ALA A 90 10.19 9.64 4.78
N LEU A 91 9.57 10.83 4.67
CA LEU A 91 9.86 11.96 5.54
C LEU A 91 9.43 11.69 6.99
N LEU A 92 8.24 11.11 7.19
CA LEU A 92 7.76 10.72 8.51
C LEU A 92 8.73 9.75 9.19
N ALA A 93 9.16 8.71 8.47
CA ALA A 93 10.10 7.72 8.97
C ALA A 93 11.47 8.32 9.32
N TYR A 94 11.94 9.28 8.52
CA TYR A 94 13.20 9.97 8.75
C TYR A 94 13.13 10.87 9.97
N TYR A 95 12.19 11.81 10.02
CA TYR A 95 12.13 12.81 11.09
C TYR A 95 11.74 12.20 12.44
N TRP A 96 10.77 11.28 12.47
CA TRP A 96 10.38 10.59 13.69
C TRP A 96 11.44 9.59 14.17
N GLY A 97 12.04 8.85 13.25
CA GLY A 97 12.94 7.74 13.59
C GLY A 97 14.39 8.15 13.82
N LEU A 98 14.85 9.24 13.19
CA LEU A 98 16.28 9.54 13.11
C LEU A 98 16.60 11.00 13.45
N GLY A 99 15.64 11.91 13.31
CA GLY A 99 15.87 13.35 13.46
C GLY A 99 16.34 13.79 14.85
N ASN A 100 16.08 13.01 15.90
CA ASN A 100 16.46 13.33 17.28
C ASN A 100 17.69 12.55 17.79
N LEU A 101 18.32 11.71 16.96
CA LEU A 101 19.51 10.94 17.35
C LEU A 101 20.78 11.79 17.46
N GLN A 102 20.71 13.09 17.18
CA GLN A 102 21.83 14.04 17.22
C GLN A 102 22.48 14.24 18.60
N ALA A 103 21.85 13.76 19.68
CA ALA A 103 22.37 13.91 21.03
C ALA A 103 23.60 13.01 21.36
N ILE A 104 23.99 12.10 20.46
CA ILE A 104 25.12 11.16 20.69
C ILE A 104 26.22 11.45 19.68
N GLN A 105 27.26 12.16 20.15
CA GLN A 105 28.44 12.64 19.41
C GLN A 105 29.05 11.63 18.42
N SER A 106 29.50 12.11 17.26
CA SER A 106 30.30 11.47 16.20
C SER A 106 29.72 10.27 15.47
N PHE A 107 29.15 9.29 16.15
CA PHE A 107 28.51 8.11 15.50
C PHE A 107 27.15 8.43 14.92
N SER A 108 26.47 9.45 15.41
CA SER A 108 25.16 9.89 14.96
C SER A 108 25.11 10.44 13.53
N GLN A 109 26.17 11.12 13.09
CA GLN A 109 26.20 11.71 11.73
C GLN A 109 26.19 10.65 10.63
N HIS A 110 26.93 9.57 10.79
CA HIS A 110 26.92 8.47 9.82
C HIS A 110 25.57 7.71 9.81
N LEU A 111 24.96 7.53 10.98
CA LEU A 111 23.63 6.92 11.10
C LEU A 111 22.55 7.80 10.47
N GLU A 112 22.62 9.10 10.66
CA GLU A 112 21.68 10.06 10.05
C GLU A 112 21.79 10.04 8.52
N GLN A 113 23.01 10.05 7.98
CA GLN A 113 23.26 9.96 6.53
C GLN A 113 22.74 8.63 5.95
N LEU A 114 23.03 7.51 6.63
CA LEU A 114 22.52 6.20 6.23
C LEU A 114 20.98 6.16 6.27
N GLY A 115 20.38 6.72 7.30
CA GLY A 115 18.95 6.80 7.45
C GLY A 115 18.29 7.61 6.34
N TRP A 116 18.90 8.74 5.94
CA TRP A 116 18.45 9.52 4.80
C TRP A 116 18.46 8.67 3.51
N VAL A 117 19.58 7.95 3.26
CA VAL A 117 19.71 7.07 2.08
C VAL A 117 18.66 5.94 2.09
N ILE A 118 18.40 5.36 3.26
CA ILE A 118 17.42 4.28 3.42
C ILE A 118 15.99 4.81 3.15
N CYS A 119 15.62 5.96 3.70
CA CYS A 119 14.32 6.57 3.47
C CYS A 119 14.15 7.01 2.00
N PHE A 120 15.21 7.53 1.37
CA PHE A 120 15.24 7.80 -0.06
C PHE A 120 15.07 6.50 -0.87
N GLY A 121 15.75 5.43 -0.45
CA GLY A 121 15.61 4.09 -1.06
C GLY A 121 14.17 3.56 -1.00
N TYR A 122 13.47 3.79 0.11
CA TYR A 122 12.05 3.46 0.24
C TYR A 122 11.20 4.18 -0.82
N LEU A 123 11.41 5.49 -1.00
CA LEU A 123 10.71 6.28 -2.01
C LEU A 123 10.99 5.73 -3.42
N VAL A 124 12.25 5.48 -3.75
CA VAL A 124 12.66 4.96 -5.08
C VAL A 124 12.04 3.58 -5.33
N CYS A 125 12.12 2.66 -4.37
CA CYS A 125 11.52 1.33 -4.47
C CYS A 125 10.01 1.40 -4.67
N GLY A 126 9.33 2.31 -3.97
CA GLY A 126 7.89 2.56 -4.14
C GLY A 126 7.55 3.07 -5.53
N ALA A 127 8.29 4.07 -6.03
CA ALA A 127 8.10 4.62 -7.36
C ALA A 127 8.38 3.58 -8.47
N MET A 128 9.47 2.80 -8.36
CA MET A 128 9.78 1.72 -9.30
C MET A 128 8.71 0.64 -9.34
N ARG A 129 8.18 0.27 -8.17
CA ARG A 129 7.07 -0.67 -8.07
C ARG A 129 5.83 -0.15 -8.82
N LEU A 130 5.50 1.12 -8.62
CA LEU A 130 4.33 1.74 -9.26
C LEU A 130 4.50 1.83 -10.77
N ALA A 131 5.67 2.25 -11.26
CA ALA A 131 6.01 2.26 -12.69
C ALA A 131 5.88 0.85 -13.31
N ARG A 132 6.41 -0.18 -12.63
CA ARG A 132 6.28 -1.58 -13.07
C ARG A 132 4.81 -2.02 -13.15
N PHE A 133 3.99 -1.65 -12.18
CA PHE A 133 2.57 -1.97 -12.17
C PHE A 133 1.82 -1.31 -13.34
N ASN A 134 2.11 -0.05 -13.64
CA ASN A 134 1.49 0.69 -14.74
C ASN A 134 1.85 0.09 -16.10
N THR A 135 3.12 -0.20 -16.35
CA THR A 135 3.57 -0.83 -17.60
C THR A 135 2.97 -2.22 -17.81
N GLN A 136 2.84 -3.02 -16.75
CA GLN A 136 2.21 -4.33 -16.84
C GLN A 136 0.70 -4.25 -17.10
N SER A 137 0.02 -3.23 -16.58
CA SER A 137 -1.41 -3.03 -16.82
C SER A 137 -1.71 -2.56 -18.24
N GLU A 138 -0.82 -1.79 -18.87
CA GLU A 138 -0.93 -1.39 -20.27
C GLU A 138 -0.69 -2.58 -21.22
N SER A 139 0.36 -3.35 -20.99
CA SER A 139 0.68 -4.55 -21.81
C SER A 139 -0.42 -5.61 -21.73
N SER A 140 -1.14 -5.74 -20.62
CA SER A 140 -2.23 -6.71 -20.48
C SER A 140 -3.54 -6.31 -21.16
N LYS A 141 -3.68 -5.08 -21.68
CA LYS A 141 -4.81 -4.70 -22.56
C LYS A 141 -4.70 -5.35 -23.95
N SER A 142 -3.49 -5.74 -24.37
CA SER A 142 -3.19 -6.36 -25.67
C SER A 142 -3.02 -7.88 -25.60
N ALA A 143 -3.05 -8.50 -24.42
CA ALA A 143 -2.82 -9.94 -24.24
C ALA A 143 -4.12 -10.74 -24.09
N PRO A 144 -4.15 -12.04 -24.50
CA PRO A 144 -5.34 -12.89 -24.37
C PRO A 144 -5.75 -13.06 -22.90
N LYS A 145 -7.08 -13.19 -22.66
CA LYS A 145 -7.79 -13.21 -21.36
C LYS A 145 -7.30 -14.27 -20.33
N TYR A 146 -6.38 -15.14 -20.67
CA TYR A 146 -5.90 -16.24 -19.80
C TYR A 146 -4.67 -15.92 -18.95
N SER A 147 -4.07 -14.74 -19.07
CA SER A 147 -2.96 -14.36 -18.18
C SER A 147 -3.53 -13.86 -16.85
N GLU A 148 -3.49 -14.71 -15.83
CA GLU A 148 -3.82 -14.33 -14.45
C GLU A 148 -3.01 -13.09 -14.03
N LYS A 149 -3.68 -11.96 -13.79
CA LYS A 149 -3.11 -10.72 -13.27
C LYS A 149 -2.64 -10.97 -11.83
N ARG A 150 -1.41 -11.43 -11.67
CA ARG A 150 -0.81 -11.67 -10.35
C ARG A 150 -0.09 -10.40 -9.90
N PHE A 151 -0.59 -9.80 -8.82
CA PHE A 151 0.09 -8.68 -8.18
C PHE A 151 1.43 -9.15 -7.60
N VAL A 152 2.52 -8.60 -8.10
CA VAL A 152 3.89 -8.92 -7.69
C VAL A 152 4.45 -7.75 -6.89
N GLY A 153 4.95 -8.02 -5.69
CA GLY A 153 5.47 -7.02 -4.76
C GLY A 153 4.41 -6.43 -3.81
N MET A 154 4.89 -5.91 -2.67
CA MET A 154 4.03 -5.27 -1.66
C MET A 154 3.44 -3.96 -2.19
N PRO A 155 2.13 -3.68 -2.00
CA PRO A 155 1.53 -2.38 -2.36
C PRO A 155 2.20 -1.21 -1.61
N ILE A 156 2.43 -0.08 -2.30
CA ILE A 156 3.03 1.12 -1.68
C ILE A 156 2.17 1.67 -0.53
N PRO A 157 0.81 1.68 -0.60
CA PRO A 157 -0.01 2.08 0.54
C PRO A 157 0.13 1.18 1.76
N ALA A 158 0.49 -0.11 1.57
CA ALA A 158 0.69 -1.01 2.70
C ALA A 158 1.98 -0.72 3.48
N GLY A 159 3.06 -0.39 2.77
CA GLY A 159 4.30 0.06 3.41
C GLY A 159 4.12 1.38 4.14
N ALA A 160 3.46 2.34 3.49
CA ALA A 160 3.10 3.63 4.10
C ALA A 160 2.21 3.44 5.33
N GLY A 161 1.22 2.55 5.25
CA GLY A 161 0.33 2.21 6.35
C GLY A 161 1.05 1.60 7.55
N LEU A 162 2.07 0.74 7.33
CA LEU A 162 2.86 0.19 8.44
C LEU A 162 3.72 1.27 9.10
N ILE A 163 4.37 2.15 8.33
CA ILE A 163 5.12 3.28 8.88
C ILE A 163 4.20 4.17 9.71
N ALA A 164 3.06 4.57 9.14
CA ALA A 164 2.08 5.41 9.82
C ALA A 164 1.52 4.75 11.09
N ALA A 165 1.15 3.47 11.04
CA ALA A 165 0.63 2.74 12.19
C ALA A 165 1.66 2.62 13.32
N THR A 166 2.95 2.44 12.99
CA THR A 166 4.03 2.40 13.98
C THR A 166 4.20 3.74 14.67
N VAL A 167 4.20 4.84 13.91
CA VAL A 167 4.32 6.20 14.47
C VAL A 167 3.07 6.58 15.27
N HIS A 168 1.88 6.18 14.82
CA HIS A 168 0.62 6.42 15.55
C HIS A 168 0.59 5.67 16.90
N TYR A 169 1.16 4.46 16.95
CA TYR A 169 1.28 3.68 18.18
C TYR A 169 2.23 4.34 19.20
N ASN A 170 3.32 4.93 18.74
CA ASN A 170 4.25 5.68 19.59
C ASN A 170 4.62 7.00 18.90
N PRO A 171 3.89 8.10 19.15
CA PRO A 171 4.13 9.37 18.48
C PRO A 171 5.43 10.06 18.90
N GLU A 172 6.03 9.65 20.02
CA GLU A 172 7.28 10.25 20.50
C GLU A 172 8.47 9.84 19.60
N PRO A 173 9.31 10.80 19.19
CA PRO A 173 10.48 10.50 18.36
C PRO A 173 11.44 9.53 19.05
N ILE A 174 12.08 8.68 18.26
CA ILE A 174 13.06 7.72 18.76
C ILE A 174 14.27 8.48 19.35
N SER A 175 14.55 8.23 20.64
CA SER A 175 15.71 8.80 21.35
C SER A 175 16.83 7.80 21.57
N CYS A 176 16.58 6.48 21.34
CA CYS A 176 17.57 5.42 21.52
C CYS A 176 18.16 4.99 20.16
N TRP A 177 19.48 5.02 20.02
CA TRP A 177 20.19 4.65 18.79
C TRP A 177 19.90 3.21 18.33
N ALA A 178 19.80 2.27 19.29
CA ALA A 178 19.53 0.87 18.97
C ALA A 178 18.13 0.67 18.34
N ILE A 179 17.13 1.41 18.82
CA ILE A 179 15.77 1.42 18.24
C ILE A 179 15.83 2.08 16.87
N GLY A 180 16.60 3.17 16.70
CA GLY A 180 16.79 3.82 15.40
C GLY A 180 17.42 2.90 14.35
N VAL A 181 18.40 2.10 14.71
CA VAL A 181 18.99 1.08 13.82
C VAL A 181 17.93 0.01 13.47
N GLY A 182 17.17 -0.49 14.45
CA GLY A 182 16.07 -1.42 14.22
C GLY A 182 15.03 -0.84 13.24
N TRP A 183 14.74 0.46 13.38
CA TRP A 183 13.84 1.17 12.48
C TRP A 183 14.38 1.23 11.04
N MET A 184 15.67 1.54 10.86
CA MET A 184 16.32 1.51 9.54
C MET A 184 16.22 0.12 8.88
N VAL A 185 16.39 -0.95 9.66
CA VAL A 185 16.23 -2.32 9.16
C VAL A 185 14.78 -2.57 8.69
N ILE A 186 13.78 -2.09 9.44
CA ILE A 186 12.37 -2.21 9.05
C ILE A 186 12.11 -1.46 7.73
N ILE A 187 12.56 -0.21 7.59
CA ILE A 187 12.37 0.56 6.35
C ILE A 187 13.07 -0.09 5.15
N SER A 188 14.31 -0.57 5.35
CA SER A 188 15.05 -1.31 4.31
C SER A 188 14.31 -2.58 3.89
N PHE A 189 13.75 -3.30 4.85
CA PHE A 189 12.97 -4.51 4.60
C PHE A 189 11.68 -4.20 3.83
N LEU A 190 10.95 -3.14 4.17
CA LEU A 190 9.78 -2.69 3.43
C LEU A 190 10.13 -2.32 1.98
N SER A 191 11.24 -1.60 1.79
CA SER A 191 11.77 -1.24 0.46
C SER A 191 12.05 -2.48 -0.39
N PHE A 192 12.71 -3.47 0.22
CA PHE A 192 12.95 -4.77 -0.43
C PHE A 192 11.65 -5.51 -0.79
N LEU A 193 10.67 -5.54 0.12
CA LEU A 193 9.37 -6.18 -0.14
C LEU A 193 8.60 -5.55 -1.31
N MET A 194 8.73 -4.24 -1.51
CA MET A 194 8.09 -3.52 -2.64
C MET A 194 8.64 -3.96 -3.99
N VAL A 195 9.96 -4.15 -4.10
CA VAL A 195 10.62 -4.56 -5.35
C VAL A 195 10.60 -6.07 -5.54
N SER A 196 10.40 -6.84 -4.47
CA SER A 196 10.40 -8.30 -4.49
C SER A 196 9.31 -8.88 -5.40
N THR A 197 9.51 -10.13 -5.82
CA THR A 197 8.53 -10.89 -6.61
C THR A 197 7.52 -11.65 -5.74
N ILE A 198 7.41 -11.31 -4.45
CA ILE A 198 6.50 -11.94 -3.49
C ILE A 198 5.06 -11.60 -3.86
N ARG A 199 4.18 -12.60 -3.87
CA ARG A 199 2.77 -12.45 -4.20
C ARG A 199 1.99 -12.10 -2.95
N TYR A 200 1.38 -10.92 -2.95
CA TYR A 200 0.48 -10.51 -1.87
C TYR A 200 -0.97 -10.88 -2.18
N PRO A 201 -1.75 -11.31 -1.18
CA PRO A 201 -3.16 -11.57 -1.37
C PRO A 201 -3.88 -10.28 -1.76
N SER A 202 -4.59 -10.32 -2.89
CA SER A 202 -5.44 -9.20 -3.30
C SER A 202 -6.77 -9.31 -2.57
N PHE A 203 -7.22 -8.25 -1.90
CA PHE A 203 -8.54 -8.15 -1.29
C PHE A 203 -9.72 -8.27 -2.27
N LYS A 204 -9.45 -8.49 -3.57
CA LYS A 204 -10.46 -8.70 -4.61
C LYS A 204 -11.30 -9.95 -4.43
N TYR A 205 -10.82 -10.96 -3.70
CA TYR A 205 -11.50 -12.26 -3.53
C TYR A 205 -12.42 -12.32 -2.31
N PHE A 206 -12.51 -11.27 -1.51
CA PHE A 206 -13.54 -11.20 -0.48
C PHE A 206 -14.90 -10.95 -1.14
N ASP A 207 -15.54 -12.04 -1.54
CA ASP A 207 -16.88 -12.05 -2.13
C ASP A 207 -17.92 -11.86 -1.00
N PHE A 208 -18.16 -10.60 -0.64
CA PHE A 208 -19.17 -10.20 0.35
C PHE A 208 -20.59 -10.63 -0.05
N LYS A 209 -20.77 -11.15 -1.26
CA LYS A 209 -22.07 -11.54 -1.82
C LYS A 209 -22.65 -12.84 -1.26
N LYS A 210 -21.80 -13.74 -0.72
CA LYS A 210 -22.22 -15.08 -0.27
C LYS A 210 -22.49 -15.21 1.24
N ARG A 211 -22.15 -14.21 2.07
CA ARG A 211 -22.34 -14.28 3.53
C ARG A 211 -23.44 -13.28 3.94
N ASN A 212 -24.26 -13.67 4.94
CA ASN A 212 -25.39 -12.89 5.43
C ASN A 212 -25.05 -11.40 5.57
N ARG A 213 -25.79 -10.55 4.84
CA ARG A 213 -25.58 -9.09 4.79
C ARG A 213 -25.52 -8.46 6.19
N TYR A 214 -26.33 -8.94 7.13
CA TYR A 214 -26.37 -8.46 8.51
C TYR A 214 -25.09 -8.73 9.28
N ILE A 215 -24.46 -9.89 9.08
CA ILE A 215 -23.17 -10.25 9.71
C ILE A 215 -22.04 -9.32 9.21
N ASN A 216 -22.02 -9.02 7.91
CA ASN A 216 -21.03 -8.12 7.34
C ASN A 216 -21.17 -6.68 7.88
N VAL A 217 -22.40 -6.20 8.06
CA VAL A 217 -22.66 -4.88 8.66
C VAL A 217 -22.25 -4.86 10.13
N ALA A 218 -22.55 -5.93 10.89
CA ALA A 218 -22.14 -6.05 12.28
C ALA A 218 -20.61 -6.07 12.44
N PHE A 219 -19.89 -6.83 11.58
CA PHE A 219 -18.42 -6.84 11.56
C PHE A 219 -17.84 -5.47 11.21
N LEU A 220 -18.44 -4.76 10.24
CA LEU A 220 -18.00 -3.41 9.87
C LEU A 220 -18.21 -2.44 11.05
N GLY A 221 -19.37 -2.49 11.70
CA GLY A 221 -19.65 -1.66 12.87
C GLY A 221 -18.69 -1.93 14.04
N LEU A 222 -18.42 -3.22 14.30
CA LEU A 222 -17.45 -3.62 15.32
C LEU A 222 -16.03 -3.14 14.97
N ALA A 223 -15.60 -3.27 13.71
CA ALA A 223 -14.30 -2.79 13.26
C ALA A 223 -14.15 -1.27 13.44
N ILE A 224 -15.19 -0.49 13.08
CA ILE A 224 -15.20 0.97 13.29
C ILE A 224 -15.13 1.30 14.77
N ALA A 225 -15.88 0.61 15.63
CA ALA A 225 -15.86 0.82 17.08
C ALA A 225 -14.49 0.50 17.69
N LEU A 226 -13.85 -0.60 17.25
CA LEU A 226 -12.50 -0.97 17.69
C LEU A 226 -11.45 0.04 17.24
N ILE A 227 -11.52 0.51 15.98
CA ILE A 227 -10.62 1.55 15.48
C ILE A 227 -10.84 2.86 16.27
N HIS A 228 -12.07 3.24 16.58
CA HIS A 228 -12.34 4.45 17.35
C HIS A 228 -11.75 4.37 18.77
N GLN A 229 -11.86 3.22 19.43
CA GLN A 229 -11.44 3.05 20.83
C GLN A 229 -9.96 2.71 21.00
N TYR A 230 -9.40 1.94 20.08
CA TYR A 230 -8.04 1.39 20.16
C TYR A 230 -7.29 1.56 18.83
N SER A 231 -7.37 2.76 18.21
CA SER A 231 -6.80 3.03 16.89
C SER A 231 -5.33 2.64 16.79
N GLU A 232 -4.54 2.95 17.81
CA GLU A 232 -3.10 2.74 17.85
C GLU A 232 -2.73 1.25 17.68
N VAL A 233 -3.36 0.39 18.49
CA VAL A 233 -3.07 -1.05 18.48
C VAL A 233 -3.70 -1.74 17.27
N VAL A 234 -4.96 -1.40 16.96
CA VAL A 234 -5.72 -2.07 15.89
C VAL A 234 -5.09 -1.79 14.53
N LEU A 235 -4.71 -0.54 14.25
CA LEU A 235 -4.07 -0.19 12.98
C LEU A 235 -2.70 -0.85 12.84
N LEU A 236 -1.92 -0.92 13.92
CA LEU A 236 -0.62 -1.60 13.92
C LEU A 236 -0.78 -3.10 13.65
N ILE A 237 -1.70 -3.79 14.34
CA ILE A 237 -1.97 -5.21 14.12
C ILE A 237 -2.41 -5.47 12.68
N LEU A 238 -3.31 -4.65 12.12
CA LEU A 238 -3.77 -4.77 10.74
C LEU A 238 -2.62 -4.60 9.74
N ALA A 239 -1.77 -3.59 9.93
CA ALA A 239 -0.63 -3.32 9.05
C ALA A 239 0.40 -4.46 9.11
N VAL A 240 0.78 -4.92 10.31
CA VAL A 240 1.72 -6.03 10.51
C VAL A 240 1.16 -7.33 9.95
N SER A 241 -0.11 -7.65 10.20
CA SER A 241 -0.75 -8.87 9.68
C SER A 241 -0.78 -8.89 8.16
N TYR A 242 -1.02 -7.74 7.52
CA TYR A 242 -1.00 -7.63 6.06
C TYR A 242 0.40 -7.86 5.48
N VAL A 243 1.41 -7.20 6.03
CA VAL A 243 2.81 -7.37 5.57
C VAL A 243 3.28 -8.81 5.79
N SER A 244 2.96 -9.41 6.94
CA SER A 244 3.30 -10.80 7.26
C SER A 244 2.59 -11.81 6.37
N SER A 245 1.36 -11.52 5.92
CA SER A 245 0.58 -12.43 5.06
C SER A 245 1.28 -12.75 3.74
N GLY A 246 1.95 -11.77 3.11
CA GLY A 246 2.71 -11.99 1.90
C GLY A 246 3.91 -12.90 2.10
N LEU A 247 4.63 -12.75 3.22
CA LEU A 247 5.74 -13.61 3.59
C LEU A 247 5.28 -15.05 3.87
N PHE A 248 4.18 -15.21 4.58
CA PHE A 248 3.60 -16.50 4.91
C PHE A 248 3.17 -17.28 3.66
N VAL A 249 2.50 -16.62 2.72
CA VAL A 249 2.13 -17.21 1.42
C VAL A 249 3.38 -17.68 0.65
N ARG A 250 4.45 -16.89 0.65
CA ARG A 250 5.72 -17.25 0.01
C ARG A 250 6.34 -18.47 0.69
N PHE A 251 6.39 -18.48 2.01
CA PHE A 251 6.94 -19.56 2.80
C PHE A 251 6.21 -20.88 2.52
N ILE A 252 4.88 -20.89 2.56
CA ILE A 252 4.08 -22.08 2.24
C ILE A 252 4.34 -22.55 0.80
N SER A 253 4.46 -21.63 -0.16
CA SER A 253 4.71 -22.01 -1.55
C SER A 253 6.06 -22.70 -1.75
N MET A 254 7.09 -22.30 -0.99
CA MET A 254 8.40 -22.95 -1.02
C MET A 254 8.34 -24.41 -0.52
N PHE A 255 7.63 -24.66 0.58
CA PHE A 255 7.46 -26.02 1.09
C PHE A 255 6.61 -26.92 0.18
N LYS A 256 5.62 -26.35 -0.50
CA LYS A 256 4.76 -27.12 -1.41
C LYS A 256 5.47 -27.54 -2.70
N THR A 257 6.44 -26.76 -3.15
CA THR A 257 7.25 -27.08 -4.33
C THR A 257 8.25 -28.21 -4.02
N THR A 258 8.77 -28.28 -2.79
CA THR A 258 9.73 -29.32 -2.38
C THR A 258 9.06 -30.70 -2.25
N ASN A 259 7.78 -30.75 -1.87
CA ASN A 259 7.05 -32.02 -1.74
C ASN A 259 6.39 -32.50 -3.06
N GLY A 260 6.34 -31.67 -4.10
CA GLY A 260 5.74 -32.03 -5.39
C GLY A 260 6.73 -32.64 -6.39
N SER A 261 8.03 -32.56 -6.16
CA SER A 261 9.06 -33.07 -7.06
C SER A 261 9.45 -34.54 -6.82
N LEU A 262 8.78 -35.23 -5.88
CA LEU A 262 9.08 -36.64 -5.55
C LEU A 262 8.06 -37.65 -6.12
N LEU A 263 7.08 -37.22 -6.91
CA LEU A 263 6.06 -38.11 -7.45
C LEU A 263 5.80 -37.81 -8.95
N THR A 264 6.74 -38.12 -9.81
CA THR A 264 6.48 -38.65 -11.17
C THR A 264 7.71 -39.45 -11.59
N PRO A 265 7.68 -40.79 -11.55
CA PRO A 265 8.55 -41.59 -12.40
C PRO A 265 8.03 -41.47 -13.83
N ASP A 266 8.95 -41.18 -14.75
CA ASP A 266 8.75 -41.31 -16.20
C ASP A 266 8.16 -42.69 -16.53
N THR A 267 6.94 -42.75 -16.98
CA THR A 267 6.49 -43.85 -17.81
C THR A 267 6.65 -43.44 -19.26
N PHE A 268 7.77 -43.84 -19.81
CA PHE A 268 7.98 -44.00 -21.23
C PHE A 268 6.97 -45.05 -21.69
N ASP A 269 5.92 -44.67 -22.37
CA ASP A 269 5.15 -45.55 -23.23
C ASP A 269 5.69 -45.45 -24.64
N LEU A 270 6.59 -46.39 -24.92
CA LEU A 270 6.89 -46.91 -26.27
C LEU A 270 5.80 -47.94 -26.60
N ASN A 271 4.92 -47.61 -27.55
CA ASN A 271 4.06 -48.47 -28.39
C ASN A 271 3.15 -47.48 -29.16
N ASP A 272 2.96 -47.53 -30.45
CA ASP A 272 3.08 -48.53 -31.50
C ASP A 272 2.95 -47.83 -32.86
N GLU A 273 3.60 -48.43 -33.87
CA GLU A 273 3.30 -48.55 -35.30
C GLU A 273 2.70 -47.39 -36.08
#